data_91645a10c39ddd620fb1e63485d6f807
#
_entry.id   91645a10c39ddd620fb1e63485d6f807
#
_cell.length_a   1.000
_cell.length_b   1.000
_cell.length_c   1.000
_cell.angle_alpha   90.00
_cell.angle_beta   90.00
_cell.angle_gamma   90.00
#
_symmetry.space_group_name_H-M   'P 1'
#
loop_
_entity.id
_entity.type
_entity.pdbx_description
1 polymer ?
#
loop_
_entity_poly.entity_id
_entity_poly.type
_entity_poly.pdbx_seq_one_letter_code
_entity_poly.pdbx_strand_id
1 'polypeptide(L)'
;MYKQERYIFRAATEEDIRELAAIEKICFSENEACSYEEVKDRVEQAPEDFLIAFDQVNKKIAGYMSGIHSGSEVFLDEFFQNASLQEKGAKHCFLLGLEVRPEYQGKGLASQIMNRYIDMEEERGTEKIFLTCHTHFVPFYSGFGYEHLGKSPSTWGGESWE
;
A
#
# COMPACT_ATOMS: atom_id res chain seq x y z
N MET A 1 -14.90 -26.09 17.53
CA MET A 1 -15.64 -24.97 16.91
C MET A 1 -14.66 -24.02 16.23
N TYR A 2 -14.77 -23.87 14.93
CA TYR A 2 -13.88 -22.97 14.19
C TYR A 2 -14.37 -21.55 14.29
N LYS A 3 -13.47 -20.64 14.71
CA LYS A 3 -13.75 -19.22 14.72
C LYS A 3 -13.54 -18.68 13.31
N GLN A 4 -14.60 -18.24 12.65
CA GLN A 4 -14.49 -17.68 11.31
C GLN A 4 -13.69 -16.38 11.36
N GLU A 5 -12.67 -16.29 10.52
CA GLU A 5 -11.86 -15.08 10.43
C GLU A 5 -12.71 -13.92 9.89
N ARG A 6 -12.57 -12.76 10.52
CA ARG A 6 -13.31 -11.58 10.12
C ARG A 6 -12.84 -11.03 8.78
N TYR A 7 -11.54 -11.11 8.52
CA TYR A 7 -10.94 -10.54 7.32
C TYR A 7 -10.49 -11.61 6.34
N ILE A 8 -10.76 -11.35 5.05
CA ILE A 8 -10.13 -12.07 3.94
C ILE A 8 -9.05 -11.15 3.37
N PHE A 9 -7.84 -11.67 3.22
CA PHE A 9 -6.73 -10.94 2.60
C PHE A 9 -6.58 -11.45 1.16
N ARG A 10 -6.68 -10.53 0.19
CA ARG A 10 -6.69 -10.91 -1.22
C ARG A 10 -6.15 -9.82 -2.13
N ALA A 11 -5.86 -10.18 -3.38
CA ALA A 11 -5.49 -9.22 -4.42
C ALA A 11 -6.70 -8.37 -4.82
N ALA A 12 -6.43 -7.28 -5.54
CA ALA A 12 -7.48 -6.40 -6.05
C ALA A 12 -8.13 -6.96 -7.31
N THR A 13 -9.37 -6.55 -7.56
CA THR A 13 -10.10 -6.80 -8.79
C THR A 13 -10.68 -5.48 -9.30
N GLU A 14 -11.15 -5.47 -10.55
CA GLU A 14 -11.78 -4.28 -11.13
C GLU A 14 -12.98 -3.79 -10.33
N GLU A 15 -13.70 -4.71 -9.68
CA GLU A 15 -14.85 -4.37 -8.86
C GLU A 15 -14.50 -3.57 -7.61
N ASP A 16 -13.22 -3.61 -7.19
CA ASP A 16 -12.74 -2.92 -6.01
C ASP A 16 -12.38 -1.45 -6.26
N ILE A 17 -12.19 -1.05 -7.51
CA ILE A 17 -11.63 0.28 -7.85
C ILE A 17 -12.37 1.43 -7.18
N ARG A 18 -13.69 1.41 -7.25
CA ARG A 18 -14.51 2.49 -6.69
C ARG A 18 -14.32 2.62 -5.18
N GLU A 19 -14.32 1.49 -4.48
CA GLU A 19 -14.16 1.47 -3.03
C GLU A 19 -12.75 1.87 -2.62
N LEU A 20 -11.73 1.39 -3.34
CA LEU A 20 -10.32 1.76 -3.09
C LEU A 20 -10.12 3.26 -3.27
N ALA A 21 -10.68 3.85 -4.32
CA ALA A 21 -10.59 5.29 -4.57
C ALA A 21 -11.29 6.09 -3.46
N ALA A 22 -12.40 5.59 -2.94
CA ALA A 22 -13.09 6.22 -1.82
C ALA A 22 -12.24 6.21 -0.55
N ILE A 23 -11.54 5.11 -0.28
CA ILE A 23 -10.63 4.99 0.88
C ILE A 23 -9.47 5.98 0.76
N GLU A 24 -8.91 6.17 -0.44
CA GLU A 24 -7.86 7.17 -0.68
C GLU A 24 -8.31 8.56 -0.23
N LYS A 25 -9.52 8.96 -0.59
CA LYS A 25 -10.06 10.28 -0.21
C LYS A 25 -10.31 10.42 1.28
N ILE A 26 -10.61 9.31 1.97
CA ILE A 26 -10.84 9.31 3.41
C ILE A 26 -9.52 9.38 4.18
N CYS A 27 -8.49 8.65 3.73
CA CYS A 27 -7.25 8.48 4.48
C CYS A 27 -6.19 9.54 4.20
N PHE A 28 -6.25 10.19 3.04
CA PHE A 28 -5.25 11.17 2.62
C PHE A 28 -5.86 12.54 2.36
N SER A 29 -5.01 13.58 2.43
CA SER A 29 -5.38 14.92 2.01
C SER A 29 -5.68 14.92 0.51
N GLU A 30 -6.42 15.92 0.04
CA GLU A 30 -6.78 16.05 -1.37
C GLU A 30 -5.56 16.00 -2.29
N ASN A 31 -4.44 16.59 -1.85
CA ASN A 31 -3.20 16.63 -2.63
C ASN A 31 -2.43 15.30 -2.64
N GLU A 32 -2.63 14.47 -1.63
CA GLU A 32 -1.94 13.20 -1.48
C GLU A 32 -2.75 12.01 -2.01
N ALA A 33 -4.07 12.11 -1.98
CA ALA A 33 -4.95 11.02 -2.40
C ALA A 33 -4.82 10.75 -3.90
N CYS A 34 -4.75 9.47 -4.26
CA CYS A 34 -4.82 9.08 -5.66
C CYS A 34 -6.23 9.27 -6.19
N SER A 35 -6.33 9.70 -7.44
CA SER A 35 -7.61 9.83 -8.13
C SER A 35 -8.17 8.44 -8.48
N TYR A 36 -9.46 8.40 -8.83
CA TYR A 36 -10.09 7.17 -9.34
C TYR A 36 -9.29 6.58 -10.52
N GLU A 37 -8.89 7.43 -11.47
CA GLU A 37 -8.15 6.97 -12.65
C GLU A 37 -6.77 6.42 -12.28
N GLU A 38 -6.08 7.02 -11.32
CA GLU A 38 -4.80 6.52 -10.85
C GLU A 38 -4.94 5.17 -10.14
N VAL A 39 -5.97 5.00 -9.31
CA VAL A 39 -6.26 3.71 -8.66
C VAL A 39 -6.61 2.67 -9.71
N LYS A 40 -7.43 3.02 -10.70
CA LYS A 40 -7.81 2.14 -11.79
C LYS A 40 -6.60 1.63 -12.56
N ASP A 41 -5.68 2.55 -12.90
CA ASP A 41 -4.46 2.19 -13.63
C ASP A 41 -3.60 1.22 -12.81
N ARG A 42 -3.46 1.43 -11.51
CA ARG A 42 -2.71 0.54 -10.64
C ARG A 42 -3.34 -0.86 -10.58
N VAL A 43 -4.66 -0.92 -10.46
CA VAL A 43 -5.37 -2.22 -10.41
C VAL A 43 -5.25 -2.96 -11.73
N GLU A 44 -5.36 -2.26 -12.85
CA GLU A 44 -5.25 -2.87 -14.17
C GLU A 44 -3.83 -3.37 -14.46
N GLN A 45 -2.81 -2.62 -14.05
CA GLN A 45 -1.41 -2.96 -14.32
C GLN A 45 -0.85 -3.99 -13.33
N ALA A 46 -1.25 -3.94 -12.07
CA ALA A 46 -0.65 -4.77 -11.03
C ALA A 46 -1.65 -5.12 -9.93
N PRO A 47 -2.74 -5.84 -10.26
CA PRO A 47 -3.73 -6.21 -9.24
C PRO A 47 -3.15 -7.10 -8.14
N GLU A 48 -2.14 -7.90 -8.46
CA GLU A 48 -1.45 -8.79 -7.52
C GLU A 48 -0.54 -8.03 -6.54
N ASP A 49 -0.27 -6.75 -6.78
CA ASP A 49 0.53 -5.93 -5.87
C ASP A 49 -0.34 -5.17 -4.85
N PHE A 50 -1.64 -5.41 -4.90
CA PHE A 50 -2.56 -4.98 -3.86
C PHE A 50 -2.77 -6.10 -2.85
N LEU A 51 -2.80 -5.76 -1.58
CA LEU A 51 -3.26 -6.67 -0.53
C LEU A 51 -4.42 -5.99 0.18
N ILE A 52 -5.61 -6.51 -0.05
CA ILE A 52 -6.86 -5.97 0.48
C ILE A 52 -7.28 -6.79 1.70
N ALA A 53 -7.62 -6.09 2.80
CA ALA A 53 -8.26 -6.69 3.95
C ALA A 53 -9.78 -6.44 3.83
N PHE A 54 -10.51 -7.47 3.44
CA PHE A 54 -11.95 -7.40 3.25
C PHE A 54 -12.68 -7.87 4.50
N ASP A 55 -13.54 -7.02 5.07
CA ASP A 55 -14.35 -7.36 6.23
C ASP A 55 -15.57 -8.15 5.81
N GLN A 56 -15.60 -9.44 6.14
CA GLN A 56 -16.70 -10.34 5.79
C GLN A 56 -17.98 -10.03 6.55
N VAL A 57 -17.88 -9.42 7.71
CA VAL A 57 -19.05 -9.10 8.56
C VAL A 57 -19.79 -7.90 7.97
N ASN A 58 -19.10 -6.80 7.71
CA ASN A 58 -19.70 -5.58 7.19
C ASN A 58 -19.69 -5.49 5.66
N LYS A 59 -19.12 -6.51 4.98
CA LYS A 59 -19.10 -6.60 3.50
C LYS A 59 -18.46 -5.39 2.84
N LYS A 60 -17.32 -4.94 3.38
CA LYS A 60 -16.57 -3.83 2.81
C LYS A 60 -15.08 -3.98 3.03
N ILE A 61 -14.29 -3.25 2.23
CA ILE A 61 -12.86 -3.20 2.40
C ILE A 61 -12.53 -2.38 3.65
N ALA A 62 -11.82 -3.00 4.60
CA ALA A 62 -11.39 -2.34 5.84
C ALA A 62 -10.12 -1.52 5.64
N GLY A 63 -9.23 -2.01 4.79
CA GLY A 63 -7.97 -1.34 4.48
C GLY A 63 -7.22 -2.10 3.39
N TYR A 64 -6.12 -1.52 2.92
CA TYR A 64 -5.32 -2.17 1.89
C TYR A 64 -3.91 -1.58 1.82
N MET A 65 -3.02 -2.33 1.17
CA MET A 65 -1.70 -1.86 0.79
C MET A 65 -1.53 -2.05 -0.71
N SER A 66 -0.86 -1.11 -1.36
CA SER A 66 -0.48 -1.23 -2.76
C SER A 66 0.99 -0.92 -2.94
N GLY A 67 1.56 -1.51 -3.98
CA GLY A 67 2.96 -1.32 -4.33
C GLY A 67 3.17 -1.39 -5.83
N ILE A 68 4.40 -1.11 -6.23
CA ILE A 68 4.85 -1.26 -7.61
C ILE A 68 6.22 -1.92 -7.57
N HIS A 69 6.52 -2.78 -8.54
CA HIS A 69 7.82 -3.41 -8.66
C HIS A 69 8.67 -2.71 -9.71
N SER A 70 9.94 -2.51 -9.41
CA SER A 70 10.89 -1.88 -10.32
C SER A 70 12.30 -2.32 -9.99
N GLY A 71 13.19 -2.28 -10.99
CA GLY A 71 14.61 -2.48 -10.77
C GLY A 71 15.34 -1.24 -10.23
N SER A 72 14.64 -0.12 -10.07
CA SER A 72 15.21 1.11 -9.52
C SER A 72 15.75 0.89 -8.12
N GLU A 73 16.80 1.62 -7.75
CA GLU A 73 17.33 1.63 -6.38
C GLU A 73 16.90 2.88 -5.63
N VAL A 74 16.09 3.74 -6.26
CA VAL A 74 15.57 4.99 -5.68
C VAL A 74 14.07 5.03 -5.81
N PHE A 75 13.40 5.58 -4.79
CA PHE A 75 11.95 5.80 -4.84
C PHE A 75 11.66 7.02 -5.71
N LEU A 76 10.91 6.83 -6.80
CA LEU A 76 10.55 7.88 -7.75
C LEU A 76 9.11 8.34 -7.53
N ASP A 77 8.87 9.66 -7.54
CA ASP A 77 7.51 10.20 -7.43
C ASP A 77 6.60 9.72 -8.56
N GLU A 78 7.15 9.45 -9.73
CA GLU A 78 6.41 8.92 -10.88
C GLU A 78 5.73 7.58 -10.57
N PHE A 79 6.22 6.81 -9.59
CA PHE A 79 5.60 5.55 -9.19
C PHE A 79 4.16 5.77 -8.69
N PHE A 80 3.88 6.93 -8.10
CA PHE A 80 2.53 7.25 -7.64
C PHE A 80 1.56 7.56 -8.77
N GLN A 81 2.05 8.05 -9.89
CA GLN A 81 1.23 8.56 -10.99
C GLN A 81 1.19 7.68 -12.22
N ASN A 82 2.20 6.83 -12.41
CA ASN A 82 2.35 6.07 -13.64
C ASN A 82 2.50 4.58 -13.35
N ALA A 83 1.38 3.86 -13.32
CA ALA A 83 1.35 2.43 -13.08
C ALA A 83 2.03 1.63 -14.20
N SER A 84 2.23 2.22 -15.37
CA SER A 84 2.93 1.55 -16.48
C SER A 84 4.43 1.37 -16.21
N LEU A 85 4.97 2.00 -15.16
CA LEU A 85 6.35 1.78 -14.72
C LEU A 85 6.53 0.43 -14.01
N GLN A 86 5.45 -0.30 -13.76
CA GLN A 86 5.50 -1.64 -13.18
C GLN A 86 6.35 -2.57 -14.02
N GLU A 87 7.37 -3.15 -13.39
CA GLU A 87 8.23 -4.17 -14.00
C GLU A 87 7.97 -5.49 -13.28
N LYS A 88 7.07 -6.30 -13.83
CA LYS A 88 6.68 -7.57 -13.21
C LYS A 88 7.90 -8.48 -13.02
N GLY A 89 8.08 -8.97 -11.79
CA GLY A 89 9.21 -9.82 -11.44
C GLY A 89 10.49 -9.09 -11.11
N ALA A 90 10.48 -7.74 -11.11
CA ALA A 90 11.62 -6.96 -10.67
C ALA A 90 11.91 -7.20 -9.19
N LYS A 91 13.13 -6.96 -8.77
CA LYS A 91 13.65 -7.37 -7.46
C LYS A 91 13.28 -6.41 -6.31
N HIS A 92 12.86 -5.21 -6.62
CA HIS A 92 12.51 -4.21 -5.62
C HIS A 92 11.02 -3.90 -5.66
N CYS A 93 10.42 -3.75 -4.48
CA CYS A 93 9.04 -3.34 -4.33
C CYS A 93 9.01 -1.96 -3.68
N PHE A 94 8.23 -1.05 -4.25
CA PHE A 94 8.02 0.30 -3.73
C PHE A 94 6.58 0.40 -3.25
N LEU A 95 6.39 0.60 -1.94
CA LEU A 95 5.05 0.69 -1.37
C LEU A 95 4.46 2.06 -1.69
N LEU A 96 3.28 2.07 -2.27
CA LEU A 96 2.59 3.30 -2.68
C LEU A 96 1.59 3.79 -1.64
N GLY A 97 1.08 2.91 -0.80
CA GLY A 97 0.17 3.32 0.24
C GLY A 97 -0.27 2.17 1.13
N LEU A 98 -0.47 2.49 2.41
CA LEU A 98 -1.09 1.62 3.39
C LEU A 98 -2.22 2.42 4.02
N GLU A 99 -3.46 2.05 3.72
CA GLU A 99 -4.64 2.77 4.17
C GLU A 99 -5.56 1.85 4.97
N VAL A 100 -6.04 2.36 6.10
CA VAL A 100 -7.05 1.69 6.92
C VAL A 100 -8.16 2.69 7.18
N ARG A 101 -9.41 2.30 6.92
CA ARG A 101 -10.57 3.16 7.20
C ARG A 101 -10.57 3.58 8.67
N PRO A 102 -10.96 4.81 8.99
CA PRO A 102 -10.93 5.31 10.38
C PRO A 102 -11.62 4.38 11.39
N GLU A 103 -12.75 3.80 11.03
CA GLU A 103 -13.51 2.90 11.91
C GLU A 103 -12.81 1.57 12.21
N TYR A 104 -11.76 1.26 11.46
CA TYR A 104 -10.95 0.04 11.66
C TYR A 104 -9.57 0.33 12.25
N GLN A 105 -9.22 1.60 12.46
CA GLN A 105 -7.94 1.98 13.05
C GLN A 105 -7.86 1.65 14.53
N GLY A 106 -6.64 1.55 15.06
CA GLY A 106 -6.41 1.26 16.48
C GLY A 106 -6.64 -0.18 16.90
N LYS A 107 -6.78 -1.10 15.94
CA LYS A 107 -7.07 -2.52 16.20
C LYS A 107 -5.99 -3.47 15.67
N GLY A 108 -4.87 -2.92 15.22
CA GLY A 108 -3.76 -3.72 14.70
C GLY A 108 -3.90 -4.18 13.26
N LEU A 109 -4.91 -3.70 12.52
CA LEU A 109 -5.13 -4.14 11.15
C LEU A 109 -4.00 -3.71 10.20
N ALA A 110 -3.49 -2.48 10.35
CA ALA A 110 -2.37 -2.00 9.54
C ALA A 110 -1.15 -2.91 9.70
N SER A 111 -0.85 -3.34 10.93
CA SER A 111 0.25 -4.26 11.20
C SER A 111 0.03 -5.63 10.56
N GLN A 112 -1.20 -6.13 10.58
CA GLN A 112 -1.54 -7.39 9.93
C GLN A 112 -1.34 -7.32 8.42
N ILE A 113 -1.78 -6.23 7.80
CA ILE A 113 -1.61 -5.99 6.36
C ILE A 113 -0.12 -5.95 6.01
N MET A 114 0.66 -5.18 6.78
CA MET A 114 2.10 -5.04 6.55
C MET A 114 2.82 -6.39 6.65
N ASN A 115 2.57 -7.14 7.73
CA ASN A 115 3.23 -8.43 7.92
C ASN A 115 2.91 -9.41 6.80
N ARG A 116 1.65 -9.47 6.36
CA ARG A 116 1.25 -10.34 5.26
C ARG A 116 1.85 -9.89 3.93
N TYR A 117 1.96 -8.58 3.73
CA TYR A 117 2.57 -8.04 2.51
C TYR A 117 4.06 -8.38 2.43
N ILE A 118 4.78 -8.25 3.55
CA ILE A 118 6.19 -8.62 3.64
C ILE A 118 6.38 -10.11 3.33
N ASP A 119 5.56 -10.97 3.93
CA ASP A 119 5.61 -12.41 3.69
C ASP A 119 5.38 -12.74 2.21
N MET A 120 4.41 -12.08 1.59
CA MET A 120 4.09 -12.24 0.17
C MET A 120 5.27 -11.86 -0.72
N GLU A 121 5.93 -10.74 -0.39
CA GLU A 121 7.10 -10.29 -1.15
C GLU A 121 8.31 -11.21 -0.96
N GLU A 122 8.51 -11.76 0.25
CA GLU A 122 9.56 -12.75 0.50
C GLU A 122 9.35 -13.99 -0.37
N GLU A 123 8.11 -14.48 -0.45
CA GLU A 123 7.78 -15.63 -1.29
C GLU A 123 8.02 -15.37 -2.78
N ARG A 124 7.88 -14.13 -3.21
CA ARG A 124 8.13 -13.71 -4.60
C ARG A 124 9.62 -13.51 -4.91
N GLY A 125 10.48 -13.55 -3.90
CA GLY A 125 11.92 -13.35 -4.08
C GLY A 125 12.34 -11.88 -4.15
N THR A 126 11.49 -10.98 -3.69
CA THR A 126 11.80 -9.55 -3.62
C THR A 126 13.00 -9.32 -2.70
N GLU A 127 13.98 -8.56 -3.17
CA GLU A 127 15.21 -8.31 -2.41
C GLU A 127 15.08 -7.13 -1.45
N LYS A 128 14.37 -6.08 -1.85
CA LYS A 128 14.20 -4.86 -1.05
C LYS A 128 12.79 -4.32 -1.18
N ILE A 129 12.26 -3.81 -0.08
CA ILE A 129 10.99 -3.07 -0.06
C ILE A 129 11.31 -1.66 0.40
N PHE A 130 10.93 -0.68 -0.42
CA PHE A 130 11.11 0.75 -0.12
C PHE A 130 9.75 1.40 0.17
N LEU A 131 9.75 2.36 1.05
CA LEU A 131 8.58 3.22 1.27
C LEU A 131 9.02 4.62 1.63
N THR A 132 8.12 5.59 1.43
CA THR A 132 8.26 6.93 1.98
C THR A 132 7.11 7.17 2.94
N CYS A 133 7.34 7.96 3.98
CA CYS A 133 6.31 8.28 4.96
C CYS A 133 6.56 9.64 5.58
N HIS A 134 5.53 10.19 6.22
CA HIS A 134 5.72 11.37 7.06
C HIS A 134 6.57 10.99 8.28
N THR A 135 7.33 11.96 8.81
CA THR A 135 8.28 11.73 9.90
C THR A 135 7.67 11.00 11.09
N HIS A 136 6.44 11.32 11.44
CA HIS A 136 5.79 10.73 12.63
C HIS A 136 5.46 9.23 12.45
N PHE A 137 5.52 8.68 11.24
CA PHE A 137 5.31 7.26 10.97
C PHE A 137 6.61 6.44 10.98
N VAL A 138 7.79 7.09 11.06
CA VAL A 138 9.07 6.38 11.06
C VAL A 138 9.14 5.31 12.16
N PRO A 139 8.73 5.59 13.43
CA PRO A 139 8.74 4.53 14.45
C PRO A 139 7.85 3.34 14.11
N PHE A 140 6.69 3.58 13.50
CA PHE A 140 5.77 2.52 13.09
C PHE A 140 6.45 1.57 12.10
N TYR A 141 7.04 2.11 11.04
CA TYR A 141 7.68 1.28 10.01
C TYR A 141 8.98 0.64 10.51
N SER A 142 9.74 1.33 11.35
CA SER A 142 10.96 0.77 11.95
C SER A 142 10.67 -0.49 12.76
N GLY A 143 9.47 -0.59 13.34
CA GLY A 143 9.03 -1.78 14.07
C GLY A 143 8.93 -3.04 13.21
N PHE A 144 8.84 -2.89 11.88
CA PHE A 144 8.83 -4.03 10.95
C PHE A 144 10.22 -4.36 10.39
N GLY A 145 11.25 -3.67 10.84
CA GLY A 145 12.62 -3.88 10.37
C GLY A 145 13.07 -2.94 9.26
N TYR A 146 12.26 -1.95 8.89
CA TYR A 146 12.69 -0.95 7.91
C TYR A 146 13.79 -0.07 8.48
N GLU A 147 14.80 0.21 7.65
CA GLU A 147 15.88 1.12 7.98
C GLU A 147 15.53 2.53 7.52
N HIS A 148 15.66 3.50 8.42
CA HIS A 148 15.41 4.91 8.09
C HIS A 148 16.65 5.50 7.42
N LEU A 149 16.53 5.82 6.11
CA LEU A 149 17.64 6.34 5.32
C LEU A 149 17.76 7.86 5.35
N GLY A 150 16.85 8.54 6.04
CA GLY A 150 16.82 9.99 6.15
C GLY A 150 15.74 10.61 5.28
N LYS A 151 15.81 11.93 5.10
CA LYS A 151 14.80 12.66 4.35
C LYS A 151 14.81 12.28 2.88
N SER A 152 13.64 11.92 2.36
CA SER A 152 13.45 11.59 0.95
C SER A 152 13.45 12.85 0.08
N PRO A 153 13.94 12.79 -1.17
CA PRO A 153 13.79 13.88 -2.13
C PRO A 153 12.35 14.03 -2.64
N SER A 154 11.43 13.16 -2.26
CA SER A 154 10.04 13.22 -2.71
C SER A 154 9.35 14.51 -2.26
N THR A 155 8.54 15.07 -3.17
CA THR A 155 7.69 16.23 -2.90
C THR A 155 6.22 15.92 -3.20
N TRP A 156 5.86 14.65 -3.22
CA TRP A 156 4.51 14.20 -3.51
C TRP A 156 3.48 14.92 -2.63
N GLY A 157 2.41 15.44 -3.25
CA GLY A 157 1.38 16.19 -2.55
C GLY A 157 1.83 17.52 -1.96
N GLY A 158 3.04 18.00 -2.31
CA GLY A 158 3.61 19.22 -1.76
C GLY A 158 4.16 19.06 -0.34
N GLU A 159 4.32 17.82 0.15
CA GLU A 159 4.76 17.51 1.51
C GLU A 159 6.22 17.02 1.52
N SER A 160 6.82 17.04 2.73
CA SER A 160 8.14 16.45 2.95
C SER A 160 7.99 15.00 3.41
N TRP A 161 8.85 14.13 2.91
CA TRP A 161 8.79 12.68 3.17
C TRP A 161 10.13 12.15 3.66
N GLU A 162 10.08 11.08 4.46
CA GLU A 162 11.25 10.30 4.91
C GLU A 162 11.39 8.99 4.14
#